data_465a19e57c48e17197f5a14e6563fc72
#
_entry.id   465a19e57c48e17197f5a14e6563fc72
#
_cell.length_a   1.000
_cell.length_b   1.000
_cell.length_c   1.000
_cell.angle_alpha   90.00
_cell.angle_beta   90.00
_cell.angle_gamma   90.00
#
_symmetry.space_group_name_H-M   'P 1'
#
loop_
_entity.id
_entity.type
_entity.pdbx_description
1 polymer ?
#
loop_
_entity_poly.entity_id
_entity_poly.type
_entity_poly.pdbx_seq_one_letter_code
_entity_poly.pdbx_strand_id
1 'polypeptide(L)'
;MYDMTIEILRHPEKEDWERCKTLTLNTVGKKFAGGEITDEWKHKLLKAGHSPIRTLMFTIRLTIPYFVSVHLVRHKIGIEHYVQSQRNDRQHNYDRELAPQNAMVSHIIDVNAEQLMFMANRRLCGQADPTTRFLMTHICMECEKVNPEFKGLFVPMCEKLHECPELKPCGYWQKRQENLVQPILMPGC
;
A
#
# COMPACT_ATOMS: atom_id res chain seq x y z
N MET A 1 14.32 16.43 5.36
CA MET A 1 13.32 15.33 5.23
C MET A 1 12.01 15.90 5.71
N TYR A 2 10.89 15.66 5.02
CA TYR A 2 9.57 16.15 5.43
C TYR A 2 9.12 15.42 6.70
N ASP A 3 8.46 16.13 7.62
CA ASP A 3 7.85 15.55 8.83
C ASP A 3 6.49 14.92 8.46
N MET A 4 6.56 13.75 7.81
CA MET A 4 5.39 13.02 7.37
C MET A 4 4.90 12.08 8.47
N THR A 5 3.58 12.01 8.67
CA THR A 5 2.96 11.08 9.63
C THR A 5 2.02 10.11 8.95
N ILE A 6 1.90 8.91 9.52
CA ILE A 6 1.02 7.82 9.07
C ILE A 6 0.29 7.30 10.29
N GLU A 7 -1.01 7.24 10.23
CA GLU A 7 -1.88 6.71 11.28
C GLU A 7 -2.88 5.73 10.66
N ILE A 8 -2.86 4.48 11.08
CA ILE A 8 -3.85 3.49 10.66
C ILE A 8 -5.11 3.66 11.51
N LEU A 9 -6.17 4.22 10.90
CA LEU A 9 -7.47 4.44 11.56
C LEU A 9 -8.34 3.19 11.58
N ARG A 10 -8.22 2.35 10.55
CA ARG A 10 -8.90 1.07 10.40
C ARG A 10 -8.00 0.10 9.64
N HIS A 11 -8.08 -1.16 9.99
CA HIS A 11 -7.46 -2.27 9.27
C HIS A 11 -8.36 -3.49 9.29
N PRO A 12 -8.13 -4.53 8.46
CA PRO A 12 -8.90 -5.77 8.50
C PRO A 12 -8.80 -6.47 9.85
N GLU A 13 -9.94 -6.68 10.49
CA GLU A 13 -10.08 -7.40 11.75
C GLU A 13 -10.71 -8.78 11.51
N LYS A 14 -11.01 -9.51 12.59
CA LYS A 14 -11.56 -10.87 12.55
C LYS A 14 -12.84 -10.95 11.71
N GLU A 15 -13.76 -10.03 11.91
CA GLU A 15 -15.07 -9.98 11.24
C GLU A 15 -14.91 -9.71 9.72
N ASP A 16 -13.96 -8.88 9.34
CA ASP A 16 -13.64 -8.62 7.92
C ASP A 16 -13.09 -9.89 7.26
N TRP A 17 -12.24 -10.66 7.95
CA TRP A 17 -11.73 -11.92 7.48
C TRP A 17 -12.79 -13.02 7.40
N GLU A 18 -13.72 -13.10 8.36
CA GLU A 18 -14.86 -14.02 8.32
C GLU A 18 -15.77 -13.74 7.13
N ARG A 19 -16.04 -12.46 6.87
CA ARG A 19 -16.75 -12.02 5.67
C ARG A 19 -16.00 -12.39 4.39
N CYS A 20 -14.72 -12.12 4.32
CA CYS A 20 -13.87 -12.48 3.20
C CYS A 20 -13.85 -13.99 2.94
N LYS A 21 -13.74 -14.81 3.99
CA LYS A 21 -13.80 -16.28 3.93
C LYS A 21 -15.14 -16.76 3.41
N THR A 22 -16.23 -16.19 3.92
CA THR A 22 -17.61 -16.52 3.49
C THR A 22 -17.76 -16.27 1.98
N LEU A 23 -17.34 -15.11 1.49
CA LEU A 23 -17.40 -14.78 0.09
C LEU A 23 -16.52 -15.71 -0.76
N THR A 24 -15.31 -16.02 -0.29
CA THR A 24 -14.40 -16.95 -0.97
C THR A 24 -15.01 -18.34 -1.11
N LEU A 25 -15.62 -18.88 -0.05
CA LEU A 25 -16.25 -20.20 -0.09
C LEU A 25 -17.52 -20.22 -0.95
N ASN A 26 -18.28 -19.13 -0.96
CA ASN A 26 -19.46 -19.00 -1.81
C ASN A 26 -19.11 -19.14 -3.30
N THR A 27 -17.94 -18.68 -3.74
CA THR A 27 -17.53 -18.80 -5.16
C THR A 27 -17.35 -20.26 -5.62
N VAL A 28 -17.18 -21.19 -4.68
CA VAL A 28 -17.05 -22.62 -4.93
C VAL A 28 -18.21 -23.45 -4.37
N GLY A 29 -19.35 -22.79 -4.12
CA GLY A 29 -20.58 -23.45 -3.65
C GLY A 29 -20.52 -23.99 -2.22
N LYS A 30 -19.59 -23.49 -1.38
CA LYS A 30 -19.41 -23.92 0.00
C LYS A 30 -19.86 -22.82 0.98
N LYS A 31 -20.21 -23.23 2.22
CA LYS A 31 -20.54 -22.31 3.31
C LYS A 31 -19.40 -22.29 4.33
N PHE A 32 -19.15 -21.12 4.91
CA PHE A 32 -18.28 -20.99 6.06
C PHE A 32 -19.08 -21.35 7.33
N ALA A 33 -18.66 -22.40 8.01
CA ALA A 33 -19.34 -22.88 9.22
C ALA A 33 -18.80 -22.23 10.51
N GLY A 34 -17.98 -21.18 10.39
CA GLY A 34 -17.26 -20.59 11.51
C GLY A 34 -15.90 -21.27 11.77
N GLY A 35 -15.21 -20.79 12.81
CA GLY A 35 -13.92 -21.30 13.23
C GLY A 35 -12.76 -20.35 12.88
N GLU A 36 -11.57 -20.75 13.29
CA GLU A 36 -10.35 -19.96 13.10
C GLU A 36 -9.94 -19.88 11.62
N ILE A 37 -9.50 -18.70 11.20
CA ILE A 37 -8.94 -18.45 9.89
C ILE A 37 -7.44 -18.22 10.08
N THR A 38 -6.63 -19.20 9.67
CA THR A 38 -5.19 -19.16 9.86
C THR A 38 -4.52 -18.08 9.02
N ASP A 39 -3.44 -17.49 9.53
CA ASP A 39 -2.67 -16.47 8.81
C ASP A 39 -2.06 -17.02 7.51
N GLU A 40 -1.73 -18.33 7.47
CA GLU A 40 -1.29 -18.98 6.24
C GLU A 40 -2.37 -18.94 5.15
N TRP A 41 -3.65 -19.22 5.51
CA TRP A 41 -4.76 -19.14 4.56
C TRP A 41 -4.99 -17.71 4.08
N LYS A 42 -4.96 -16.72 5.01
CA LYS A 42 -5.08 -15.29 4.69
C LYS A 42 -3.99 -14.86 3.71
N HIS A 43 -2.74 -15.20 4.02
CA HIS A 43 -1.58 -14.88 3.16
C HIS A 43 -1.70 -15.50 1.76
N LYS A 44 -2.09 -16.77 1.67
CA LYS A 44 -2.31 -17.46 0.39
C LYS A 44 -3.40 -16.78 -0.44
N LEU A 45 -4.51 -16.37 0.20
CA LEU A 45 -5.61 -15.68 -0.48
C LEU A 45 -5.18 -14.32 -1.03
N LEU A 46 -4.47 -13.53 -0.21
CA LEU A 46 -3.91 -12.23 -0.61
C LEU A 46 -2.93 -12.39 -1.78
N LYS A 47 -2.00 -13.34 -1.69
CA LYS A 47 -1.00 -13.64 -2.74
C LYS A 47 -1.67 -14.05 -4.04
N ALA A 48 -2.75 -14.83 -3.98
CA ALA A 48 -3.51 -15.28 -5.14
C ALA A 48 -4.34 -14.15 -5.78
N GLY A 49 -4.61 -13.04 -5.07
CA GLY A 49 -5.36 -11.91 -5.59
C GLY A 49 -6.83 -12.22 -5.90
N HIS A 50 -7.45 -13.18 -5.20
CA HIS A 50 -8.87 -13.49 -5.40
C HIS A 50 -9.78 -12.34 -4.98
N SER A 51 -10.80 -12.04 -5.78
CA SER A 51 -11.68 -10.87 -5.62
C SER A 51 -12.26 -10.62 -4.22
N PRO A 52 -12.52 -11.62 -3.34
CA PRO A 52 -13.00 -11.34 -1.98
C PRO A 52 -12.06 -10.47 -1.13
N ILE A 53 -10.75 -10.39 -1.43
CA ILE A 53 -9.83 -9.50 -0.71
C ILE A 53 -10.18 -8.02 -0.86
N ARG A 54 -11.02 -7.65 -1.84
CA ARG A 54 -11.54 -6.29 -2.02
C ARG A 54 -12.46 -5.84 -0.90
N THR A 55 -12.91 -6.77 -0.04
CA THR A 55 -13.71 -6.45 1.15
C THR A 55 -12.87 -6.10 2.37
N LEU A 56 -11.56 -6.33 2.31
CA LEU A 56 -10.60 -6.00 3.36
C LEU A 56 -10.16 -4.55 3.18
N MET A 57 -10.56 -3.67 4.09
CA MET A 57 -10.36 -2.23 3.98
C MET A 57 -9.35 -1.71 4.99
N PHE A 58 -8.50 -0.78 4.54
CA PHE A 58 -7.64 0.04 5.38
C PHE A 58 -8.08 1.50 5.25
N THR A 59 -8.23 2.19 6.39
CA THR A 59 -8.39 3.65 6.43
C THR A 59 -7.12 4.23 7.04
N ILE A 60 -6.41 5.06 6.29
CA ILE A 60 -5.08 5.56 6.67
C ILE A 60 -5.08 7.09 6.59
N ARG A 61 -4.76 7.75 7.70
CA ARG A 61 -4.51 9.20 7.74
C ARG A 61 -3.04 9.48 7.52
N LEU A 62 -2.79 10.41 6.62
CA LEU A 62 -1.47 10.86 6.22
C LEU A 62 -1.36 12.38 6.45
N THR A 63 -0.22 12.84 6.99
CA THR A 63 0.19 14.24 6.88
C THR A 63 1.38 14.27 5.94
N ILE A 64 1.22 14.86 4.76
CA ILE A 64 2.17 14.73 3.65
C ILE A 64 2.27 16.01 2.83
N PRO A 65 3.38 16.25 2.10
CA PRO A 65 3.46 17.35 1.14
C PRO A 65 2.36 17.23 0.06
N TYR A 66 1.81 18.36 -0.35
CA TYR A 66 0.73 18.39 -1.35
C TYR A 66 1.11 17.68 -2.67
N PHE A 67 2.34 17.85 -3.16
CA PHE A 67 2.77 17.16 -4.39
C PHE A 67 2.76 15.64 -4.25
N VAL A 68 3.02 15.09 -3.05
CA VAL A 68 2.91 13.65 -2.77
C VAL A 68 1.45 13.20 -2.81
N SER A 69 0.54 14.01 -2.22
CA SER A 69 -0.90 13.77 -2.30
C SER A 69 -1.38 13.67 -3.76
N VAL A 70 -0.88 14.54 -4.66
CA VAL A 70 -1.18 14.48 -6.11
C VAL A 70 -0.74 13.16 -6.74
N HIS A 71 0.35 12.54 -6.28
CA HIS A 71 0.76 11.22 -6.77
C HIS A 71 -0.17 10.10 -6.29
N LEU A 72 -0.74 10.22 -5.08
CA LEU A 72 -1.66 9.21 -4.53
C LEU A 72 -3.04 9.24 -5.20
N VAL A 73 -3.61 10.43 -5.45
CA VAL A 73 -4.95 10.57 -6.06
C VAL A 73 -5.03 10.07 -7.51
N ARG A 74 -3.92 9.67 -8.12
CA ARG A 74 -3.91 8.99 -9.41
C ARG A 74 -4.41 7.54 -9.32
N HIS A 75 -4.40 6.95 -8.15
CA HIS A 75 -5.04 5.66 -7.89
C HIS A 75 -6.54 5.91 -7.65
N LYS A 76 -7.42 5.24 -8.43
CA LYS A 76 -8.85 5.57 -8.46
C LYS A 76 -9.78 4.36 -8.28
N ILE A 77 -9.25 3.15 -8.36
CA ILE A 77 -10.05 1.92 -8.31
C ILE A 77 -9.80 1.24 -6.97
N GLY A 78 -10.86 1.02 -6.20
CA GLY A 78 -10.74 0.37 -4.88
C GLY A 78 -10.11 1.25 -3.80
N ILE A 79 -10.16 2.57 -3.98
CA ILE A 79 -9.65 3.58 -3.06
C ILE A 79 -10.48 4.86 -3.16
N GLU A 80 -10.72 5.48 -2.01
CA GLU A 80 -11.28 6.82 -1.90
C GLU A 80 -10.28 7.76 -1.22
N HIS A 81 -10.31 9.04 -1.62
CA HIS A 81 -9.38 10.06 -1.18
C HIS A 81 -10.09 11.23 -0.52
N TYR A 82 -9.72 11.54 0.71
CA TYR A 82 -10.24 12.66 1.49
C TYR A 82 -9.09 13.61 1.80
N VAL A 83 -8.83 14.53 0.87
CA VAL A 83 -7.73 15.50 0.99
C VAL A 83 -8.22 16.77 1.63
N GLN A 84 -7.47 17.29 2.61
CA GLN A 84 -7.74 18.58 3.25
C GLN A 84 -7.89 19.68 2.20
N SER A 85 -8.99 20.41 2.26
CA SER A 85 -9.23 21.55 1.37
C SER A 85 -8.18 22.65 1.58
N GLN A 86 -7.60 23.13 0.51
CA GLN A 86 -6.69 24.27 0.49
C GLN A 86 -7.42 25.60 0.10
N ARG A 87 -8.74 25.64 0.21
CA ARG A 87 -9.52 26.85 -0.08
C ARG A 87 -9.28 27.91 0.99
N ASN A 88 -9.08 29.17 0.56
CA ASN A 88 -8.82 30.29 1.47
C ASN A 88 -9.95 30.52 2.48
N ASP A 89 -11.20 30.21 2.10
CA ASP A 89 -12.38 30.31 3.00
C ASP A 89 -12.46 29.19 4.05
N ARG A 90 -11.62 28.15 3.93
CA ARG A 90 -11.56 26.98 4.85
C ARG A 90 -10.33 26.98 5.75
N GLN A 91 -9.28 27.70 5.34
CA GLN A 91 -8.00 27.76 6.03
C GLN A 91 -7.74 29.23 6.43
N HIS A 92 -7.91 29.57 7.70
CA HIS A 92 -7.61 30.91 8.20
C HIS A 92 -6.11 31.23 8.00
N ASN A 93 -5.80 32.41 7.50
CA ASN A 93 -4.45 32.92 7.24
C ASN A 93 -3.65 32.07 6.23
N TYR A 94 -4.32 31.39 5.31
CA TYR A 94 -3.70 30.58 4.28
C TYR A 94 -4.00 31.16 2.91
N ASP A 95 -2.95 31.52 2.15
CA ASP A 95 -3.08 31.94 0.76
C ASP A 95 -2.71 30.77 -0.16
N ARG A 96 -3.71 30.18 -0.78
CA ARG A 96 -3.56 29.06 -1.70
C ARG A 96 -2.69 29.40 -2.90
N GLU A 97 -2.76 30.64 -3.42
CA GLU A 97 -2.04 31.05 -4.62
C GLU A 97 -0.53 31.17 -4.36
N LEU A 98 -0.17 31.49 -3.12
CA LEU A 98 1.21 31.58 -2.67
C LEU A 98 1.75 30.31 -2.02
N ALA A 99 0.89 29.32 -1.77
CA ALA A 99 1.26 28.10 -1.08
C ALA A 99 2.25 27.25 -1.92
N PRO A 100 3.39 26.85 -1.35
CA PRO A 100 4.35 26.04 -2.05
C PRO A 100 3.83 24.60 -2.25
N GLN A 101 4.28 23.93 -3.31
CA GLN A 101 3.89 22.55 -3.62
C GLN A 101 4.23 21.53 -2.50
N ASN A 102 5.17 21.88 -1.63
CA ASN A 102 5.54 21.08 -0.46
C ASN A 102 4.78 21.45 0.81
N ALA A 103 3.77 22.34 0.75
CA ALA A 103 2.89 22.59 1.88
C ALA A 103 2.28 21.28 2.39
N MET A 104 2.31 21.08 3.70
CA MET A 104 1.79 19.86 4.31
C MET A 104 0.26 19.86 4.29
N VAL A 105 -0.33 18.73 3.94
CA VAL A 105 -1.78 18.53 3.92
C VAL A 105 -2.16 17.24 4.64
N SER A 106 -3.34 17.24 5.28
CA SER A 106 -3.94 16.00 5.74
C SER A 106 -4.62 15.29 4.57
N HIS A 107 -4.35 14.00 4.41
CA HIS A 107 -4.91 13.16 3.36
C HIS A 107 -5.32 11.83 3.96
N ILE A 108 -6.61 11.55 4.02
CA ILE A 108 -7.10 10.22 4.41
C ILE A 108 -7.37 9.44 3.13
N ILE A 109 -6.90 8.20 3.12
CA ILE A 109 -7.24 7.20 2.10
C ILE A 109 -8.07 6.09 2.73
N ASP A 110 -9.11 5.66 2.03
CA ASP A 110 -9.89 4.47 2.35
C ASP A 110 -9.69 3.49 1.19
N VAL A 111 -8.93 2.40 1.43
CA VAL A 111 -8.36 1.58 0.36
C VAL A 111 -8.53 0.10 0.66
N ASN A 112 -8.97 -0.68 -0.35
CA ASN A 112 -9.02 -2.12 -0.19
C ASN A 112 -7.64 -2.79 -0.37
N ALA A 113 -7.51 -4.03 0.13
CA ALA A 113 -6.26 -4.78 0.12
C ALA A 113 -5.67 -4.97 -1.28
N GLU A 114 -6.49 -5.25 -2.31
CA GLU A 114 -6.01 -5.43 -3.68
C GLU A 114 -5.37 -4.14 -4.20
N GLN A 115 -6.05 -3.01 -4.00
CA GLN A 115 -5.57 -1.70 -4.44
C GLN A 115 -4.35 -1.25 -3.64
N LEU A 116 -4.30 -1.50 -2.34
CA LEU A 116 -3.14 -1.18 -1.50
C LEU A 116 -1.88 -1.92 -1.99
N MET A 117 -1.99 -3.22 -2.29
CA MET A 117 -0.91 -4.00 -2.89
C MET A 117 -0.52 -3.47 -4.29
N PHE A 118 -1.51 -3.06 -5.11
CA PHE A 118 -1.22 -2.44 -6.41
C PHE A 118 -0.51 -1.09 -6.27
N MET A 119 -0.89 -0.26 -5.29
CA MET A 119 -0.19 0.98 -4.98
C MET A 119 1.27 0.71 -4.59
N ALA A 120 1.51 -0.29 -3.75
CA ALA A 120 2.85 -0.73 -3.37
C ALA A 120 3.65 -1.15 -4.61
N ASN A 121 3.08 -1.97 -5.50
CA ASN A 121 3.76 -2.39 -6.73
C ASN A 121 4.22 -1.18 -7.59
N ARG A 122 3.44 -0.10 -7.64
CA ARG A 122 3.76 1.09 -8.43
C ARG A 122 4.67 2.07 -7.71
N ARG A 123 4.48 2.27 -6.41
CA ARG A 123 5.15 3.34 -5.66
C ARG A 123 6.44 2.89 -4.96
N LEU A 124 6.67 1.58 -4.81
CA LEU A 124 7.95 1.04 -4.38
C LEU A 124 8.97 0.91 -5.53
N CYS A 125 8.54 1.09 -6.78
CA CYS A 125 9.43 1.09 -7.95
C CYS A 125 10.51 2.18 -7.84
N GLY A 126 11.74 1.87 -8.26
CA GLY A 126 12.85 2.83 -8.29
C GLY A 126 12.62 4.06 -9.19
N GLN A 127 11.66 4.00 -10.13
CA GLN A 127 11.23 5.11 -10.97
C GLN A 127 10.20 6.03 -10.30
N ALA A 128 9.63 5.63 -9.16
CA ALA A 128 8.73 6.50 -8.43
C ALA A 128 9.50 7.67 -7.79
N ASP A 129 8.80 8.79 -7.60
CA ASP A 129 9.36 9.92 -6.86
C ASP A 129 9.91 9.45 -5.49
N PRO A 130 11.14 9.87 -5.11
CA PRO A 130 11.78 9.37 -3.89
C PRO A 130 10.97 9.61 -2.61
N THR A 131 10.30 10.77 -2.49
CA THR A 131 9.49 11.11 -1.31
C THR A 131 8.23 10.24 -1.26
N THR A 132 7.58 10.05 -2.40
CA THR A 132 6.42 9.16 -2.52
C THR A 132 6.78 7.70 -2.24
N ARG A 133 7.95 7.25 -2.71
CA ARG A 133 8.46 5.89 -2.43
C ARG A 133 8.75 5.71 -0.95
N PHE A 134 9.40 6.68 -0.32
CA PHE A 134 9.65 6.67 1.12
C PHE A 134 8.33 6.55 1.91
N LEU A 135 7.35 7.42 1.61
CA LEU A 135 6.02 7.33 2.22
C LEU A 135 5.39 5.95 2.04
N MET A 136 5.39 5.42 0.81
CA MET A 136 4.77 4.10 0.54
C MET A 136 5.46 2.98 1.29
N THR A 137 6.79 3.01 1.43
CA THR A 137 7.53 2.05 2.24
C THR A 137 7.02 2.04 3.68
N HIS A 138 6.83 3.22 4.28
CA HIS A 138 6.35 3.33 5.66
C HIS A 138 4.87 2.94 5.80
N ILE A 139 4.01 3.28 4.82
CA ILE A 139 2.62 2.79 4.81
C ILE A 139 2.60 1.25 4.83
N CYS A 140 3.40 0.60 3.98
CA CYS A 140 3.49 -0.86 3.95
C CYS A 140 3.95 -1.43 5.30
N MET A 141 4.97 -0.83 5.90
CA MET A 141 5.47 -1.26 7.23
C MET A 141 4.40 -1.13 8.31
N GLU A 142 3.66 -0.03 8.37
CA GLU A 142 2.57 0.15 9.35
C GLU A 142 1.43 -0.85 9.11
N CYS A 143 1.06 -1.10 7.85
CA CYS A 143 0.06 -2.11 7.52
C CYS A 143 0.50 -3.54 7.90
N GLU A 144 1.77 -3.89 7.69
CA GLU A 144 2.32 -5.20 8.08
C GLU A 144 2.41 -5.38 9.61
N LYS A 145 2.54 -4.30 10.39
CA LYS A 145 2.51 -4.36 11.87
C LYS A 145 1.14 -4.76 12.40
N VAL A 146 0.06 -4.21 11.82
CA VAL A 146 -1.31 -4.47 12.27
C VAL A 146 -1.90 -5.73 11.63
N ASN A 147 -1.44 -6.10 10.44
CA ASN A 147 -1.88 -7.28 9.68
C ASN A 147 -0.67 -8.06 9.14
N PRO A 148 -0.02 -8.90 9.94
CA PRO A 148 1.20 -9.64 9.58
C PRO A 148 1.03 -10.55 8.36
N GLU A 149 -0.20 -10.96 8.02
CA GLU A 149 -0.51 -11.75 6.84
C GLU A 149 -0.18 -11.05 5.51
N PHE A 150 0.03 -9.73 5.51
CA PHE A 150 0.50 -8.97 4.35
C PHE A 150 2.02 -9.01 4.16
N LYS A 151 2.76 -9.52 5.12
CA LYS A 151 4.23 -9.53 5.09
C LYS A 151 4.79 -10.15 3.81
N GLY A 152 5.63 -9.38 3.12
CA GLY A 152 6.26 -9.80 1.86
C GLY A 152 5.35 -9.72 0.62
N LEU A 153 4.13 -9.17 0.73
CA LEU A 153 3.24 -8.93 -0.40
C LEU A 153 3.34 -7.51 -0.97
N PHE A 154 3.86 -6.57 -0.19
CA PHE A 154 4.13 -5.21 -0.63
C PHE A 154 5.50 -5.14 -1.31
N VAL A 155 5.51 -5.40 -2.61
CA VAL A 155 6.74 -5.45 -3.41
C VAL A 155 6.61 -4.58 -4.67
N PRO A 156 7.71 -4.09 -5.25
CA PRO A 156 7.64 -3.41 -6.54
C PRO A 156 7.17 -4.37 -7.65
N MET A 157 6.60 -3.81 -8.73
CA MET A 157 5.99 -4.60 -9.81
C MET A 157 6.97 -5.61 -10.42
N CYS A 158 8.23 -5.29 -10.52
CA CYS A 158 9.25 -6.18 -11.06
C CYS A 158 9.49 -7.44 -10.20
N GLU A 159 9.33 -7.35 -8.88
CA GLU A 159 9.38 -8.55 -8.01
C GLU A 159 8.13 -9.40 -8.16
N LYS A 160 6.97 -8.77 -8.32
CA LYS A 160 5.70 -9.49 -8.54
C LYS A 160 5.67 -10.24 -9.87
N LEU A 161 6.19 -9.62 -10.95
CA LEU A 161 6.19 -10.20 -12.30
C LEU A 161 7.41 -11.06 -12.61
N HIS A 162 8.45 -11.01 -11.77
CA HIS A 162 9.77 -11.59 -12.00
C HIS A 162 10.47 -11.01 -13.26
N GLU A 163 10.09 -9.80 -13.64
CA GLU A 163 10.67 -9.02 -14.73
C GLU A 163 10.39 -7.53 -14.54
N CYS A 164 11.19 -6.66 -15.15
CA CYS A 164 10.95 -5.22 -15.09
C CYS A 164 10.00 -4.80 -16.22
N PRO A 165 8.78 -4.32 -15.93
CA PRO A 165 7.81 -3.92 -16.95
C PRO A 165 8.01 -2.48 -17.45
N GLU A 166 8.97 -1.73 -16.91
CA GLU A 166 9.16 -0.31 -17.23
C GLU A 166 9.89 -0.14 -18.58
N LEU A 167 9.44 0.85 -19.37
CA LEU A 167 10.06 1.17 -20.67
C LEU A 167 11.55 1.54 -20.54
N LYS A 168 11.93 2.13 -19.42
CA LYS A 168 13.32 2.44 -19.06
C LYS A 168 13.62 1.82 -17.70
N PRO A 169 14.16 0.59 -17.66
CA PRO A 169 14.48 -0.08 -16.40
C PRO A 169 15.46 0.72 -15.53
N CYS A 170 15.23 0.75 -14.21
CA CYS A 170 16.14 1.40 -13.26
C CYS A 170 17.34 0.53 -12.84
N GLY A 171 17.45 -0.69 -13.34
CA GLY A 171 18.51 -1.65 -12.98
C GLY A 171 18.27 -2.41 -11.66
N TYR A 172 17.23 -2.08 -10.90
CA TYR A 172 16.95 -2.74 -9.61
C TYR A 172 16.75 -4.24 -9.76
N TRP A 173 15.94 -4.67 -10.72
CA TRP A 173 15.63 -6.10 -10.92
C TRP A 173 16.87 -6.91 -11.30
N GLN A 174 17.71 -6.39 -12.19
CA GLN A 174 18.96 -7.03 -12.59
C GLN A 174 19.89 -7.22 -11.39
N LYS A 175 20.13 -6.15 -10.61
CA LYS A 175 20.94 -6.23 -9.38
C LYS A 175 20.37 -7.18 -8.35
N ARG A 176 19.03 -7.25 -8.24
CA ARG A 176 18.35 -8.19 -7.34
C ARG A 176 18.61 -9.64 -7.74
N GLN A 177 18.60 -9.94 -9.05
CA GLN A 177 18.92 -11.28 -9.58
C GLN A 177 20.37 -11.64 -9.30
N GLU A 178 21.31 -10.74 -9.58
CA GLU A 178 22.74 -10.94 -9.32
C GLU A 178 23.00 -11.28 -7.85
N ASN A 179 22.35 -10.56 -6.92
CA ASN A 179 22.47 -10.80 -5.48
C ASN A 179 21.83 -12.12 -5.01
N LEU A 180 20.84 -12.64 -5.74
CA LEU A 180 20.24 -13.96 -5.47
C LEU A 180 21.12 -15.11 -5.98
N VAL A 181 21.94 -14.87 -6.99
CA VAL A 181 22.87 -15.85 -7.57
C VAL A 181 24.19 -15.90 -6.79
N GLN A 182 24.59 -14.81 -6.14
CA GLN A 182 25.76 -14.82 -5.28
C GLN A 182 25.38 -15.39 -3.90
N PRO A 183 26.07 -16.44 -3.39
CA PRO A 183 25.93 -16.83 -1.99
C PRO A 183 26.26 -15.62 -1.12
N ILE A 184 25.40 -15.33 -0.13
CA ILE A 184 25.66 -14.29 0.87
C ILE A 184 26.94 -14.69 1.59
N LEU A 185 28.06 -14.16 1.14
CA LEU A 185 29.28 -14.10 1.95
C LEU A 185 28.97 -13.08 3.05
N MET A 186 28.53 -13.60 4.21
CA MET A 186 28.47 -12.79 5.42
C MET A 186 29.88 -12.20 5.61
N PRO A 187 30.03 -10.87 5.73
CA PRO A 187 31.29 -10.33 6.18
C PRO A 187 31.58 -10.96 7.55
N GLY A 188 32.73 -11.59 7.66
CA GLY A 188 33.12 -12.34 8.82
C GLY A 188 33.02 -11.54 10.10
N CYS A 189 32.66 -12.24 11.19
CA CYS A 189 32.74 -11.79 12.58
C CYS A 189 34.08 -11.18 12.92
#